data_43c2fffcf62eb0f85e41ba7777e1219e
#
_entry.id   43c2fffcf62eb0f85e41ba7777e1219e
#
_cell.length_a   1.000
_cell.length_b   1.000
_cell.length_c   1.000
_cell.angle_alpha   90.00
_cell.angle_beta   90.00
_cell.angle_gamma   90.00
#
_symmetry.space_group_name_H-M   'P 1'
#
loop_
_entity.id
_entity.type
_entity.pdbx_description
1 polymer ?
#
loop_
_entity_poly.entity_id
_entity_poly.type
_entity_poly.pdbx_seq_one_letter_code
_entity_poly.pdbx_strand_id
1 'polypeptide(L)'
;MYKRSKGSIKISIEMQNSVKLENIEFNNSEKIVLIAGPCVLESHEHAKLMVEKLLDITAKLSLDFVYKTSFDKANRTSIKSDRGLGIDESIKIFDMLKSEYDLKILTDVHSPSDCNKIKDHVDILQIPAFLCRQTDLLISAANTGNIVNVKKGQFLAPHDMINVANKIIESGNKQLLLTERGATFGYNNLVSDMRSLEIMKEEILYPVIFDATHSVQAPGGKGASSGGDRRFVPVLAKAAVSTGIAGVFMETHNDPDNAPSDGPNMVPIDELEKLLYKLIQIDNIVKEN
;
A
#
# COMPACT_ATOMS: atom_id res chain seq x y z
N MET A 1 -20.22 44.70 -16.41
CA MET A 1 -21.37 44.25 -15.65
C MET A 1 -21.51 42.72 -15.89
N TYR A 2 -20.81 41.87 -15.11
CA TYR A 2 -20.85 40.43 -15.27
C TYR A 2 -21.99 39.88 -14.39
N LYS A 3 -23.05 39.37 -15.02
CA LYS A 3 -24.11 38.64 -14.31
C LYS A 3 -23.57 37.26 -13.90
N ARG A 4 -23.35 37.07 -12.59
CA ARG A 4 -23.21 35.72 -12.00
C ARG A 4 -24.58 35.02 -12.02
N SER A 5 -24.72 34.01 -12.86
CA SER A 5 -25.84 33.08 -12.76
C SER A 5 -25.65 32.24 -11.46
N LYS A 6 -26.60 32.34 -10.53
CA LYS A 6 -26.71 31.41 -9.42
C LYS A 6 -27.22 30.08 -9.96
N GLY A 7 -26.30 29.25 -10.45
CA GLY A 7 -26.55 27.82 -10.60
C GLY A 7 -26.38 27.18 -9.25
N SER A 8 -27.43 26.61 -8.68
CA SER A 8 -27.33 25.66 -7.57
C SER A 8 -26.49 24.48 -8.08
N ILE A 9 -25.28 24.34 -7.57
CA ILE A 9 -24.48 23.14 -7.77
C ILE A 9 -25.25 22.03 -7.03
N LYS A 10 -26.02 21.22 -7.77
CA LYS A 10 -26.37 19.89 -7.30
C LYS A 10 -25.06 19.12 -7.26
N ILE A 11 -24.46 19.00 -6.09
CA ILE A 11 -23.47 17.99 -5.83
C ILE A 11 -24.22 16.66 -5.92
N SER A 12 -24.21 16.04 -7.10
CA SER A 12 -24.46 14.62 -7.19
C SER A 12 -23.32 13.99 -6.37
N ILE A 13 -23.62 13.42 -5.24
CA ILE A 13 -22.69 12.56 -4.52
C ILE A 13 -22.47 11.36 -5.44
N GLU A 14 -21.46 11.43 -6.28
CA GLU A 14 -21.00 10.27 -7.02
C GLU A 14 -20.53 9.26 -5.97
N MET A 15 -21.15 8.08 -5.95
CA MET A 15 -20.82 7.05 -4.98
C MET A 15 -19.38 6.61 -5.21
N GLN A 16 -18.57 6.65 -4.17
CA GLN A 16 -17.22 6.11 -4.21
C GLN A 16 -17.26 4.61 -4.47
N ASN A 17 -16.32 4.12 -5.28
CA ASN A 17 -16.19 2.71 -5.54
C ASN A 17 -15.70 1.99 -4.26
N SER A 18 -16.24 0.80 -4.03
CA SER A 18 -15.80 -0.12 -3.01
C SER A 18 -15.05 -1.27 -3.67
N VAL A 19 -13.98 -1.75 -3.05
CA VAL A 19 -13.22 -2.91 -3.50
C VAL A 19 -13.32 -3.99 -2.43
N LYS A 20 -13.82 -5.16 -2.82
CA LYS A 20 -14.08 -6.27 -1.89
C LYS A 20 -13.13 -7.43 -2.14
N LEU A 21 -12.57 -7.92 -1.05
CA LEU A 21 -11.79 -9.14 -1.00
C LEU A 21 -12.43 -10.05 0.05
N GLU A 22 -13.37 -10.88 -0.39
CA GLU A 22 -14.23 -11.68 0.48
C GLU A 22 -14.92 -10.84 1.56
N ASN A 23 -14.55 -11.03 2.84
CA ASN A 23 -15.09 -10.29 3.98
C ASN A 23 -14.38 -8.94 4.25
N ILE A 24 -13.27 -8.65 3.56
CA ILE A 24 -12.54 -7.38 3.68
C ILE A 24 -13.10 -6.39 2.66
N GLU A 25 -13.45 -5.20 3.09
CA GLU A 25 -13.92 -4.12 2.23
C GLU A 25 -13.02 -2.89 2.32
N PHE A 26 -12.42 -2.51 1.21
CA PHE A 26 -11.71 -1.24 1.08
C PHE A 26 -12.68 -0.17 0.60
N ASN A 27 -12.95 0.81 1.46
CA ASN A 27 -13.82 1.94 1.16
C ASN A 27 -13.40 3.13 2.02
N ASN A 28 -13.36 4.34 1.43
CA ASN A 28 -12.92 5.53 2.15
C ASN A 28 -13.89 5.97 3.27
N SER A 29 -15.11 5.45 3.29
CA SER A 29 -16.14 5.74 4.31
C SER A 29 -16.29 4.62 5.35
N GLU A 30 -15.67 3.46 5.14
CA GLU A 30 -15.70 2.33 6.05
C GLU A 30 -14.43 2.26 6.89
N LYS A 31 -14.40 1.35 7.89
CA LYS A 31 -13.22 1.14 8.74
C LYS A 31 -11.96 0.92 7.92
N ILE A 32 -10.85 1.47 8.40
CA ILE A 32 -9.55 1.26 7.74
C ILE A 32 -9.17 -0.21 7.70
N VAL A 33 -8.53 -0.62 6.60
CA VAL A 33 -7.89 -1.94 6.45
C VAL A 33 -6.39 -1.78 6.64
N LEU A 34 -5.76 -2.74 7.33
CA LEU A 34 -4.31 -2.81 7.46
C LEU A 34 -3.71 -3.65 6.34
N ILE A 35 -2.73 -3.12 5.63
CA ILE A 35 -1.84 -3.87 4.75
C ILE A 35 -0.45 -3.84 5.40
N ALA A 36 0.03 -4.98 5.92
CA ALA A 36 1.30 -5.00 6.66
C ALA A 36 2.08 -6.31 6.51
N GLY A 37 3.38 -6.22 6.75
CA GLY A 37 4.31 -7.34 6.77
C GLY A 37 5.75 -6.88 6.54
N PRO A 38 6.71 -7.80 6.42
CA PRO A 38 8.10 -7.47 6.20
C PRO A 38 8.31 -6.92 4.78
N CYS A 39 9.34 -6.09 4.62
CA CYS A 39 9.67 -5.46 3.34
C CYS A 39 9.87 -6.50 2.23
N VAL A 40 10.59 -7.58 2.53
CA VAL A 40 10.92 -8.68 1.60
C VAL A 40 10.73 -10.02 2.31
N LEU A 41 10.42 -11.05 1.54
CA LEU A 41 10.32 -12.42 2.04
C LEU A 41 11.72 -12.97 2.31
N GLU A 42 11.98 -13.37 3.55
CA GLU A 42 13.31 -13.77 4.03
C GLU A 42 13.46 -15.30 4.13
N SER A 43 12.49 -15.94 4.74
CA SER A 43 12.41 -17.40 4.85
C SER A 43 10.98 -17.85 5.16
N HIS A 44 10.74 -19.14 5.09
CA HIS A 44 9.49 -19.76 5.49
C HIS A 44 9.19 -19.52 6.99
N GLU A 45 10.18 -19.73 7.85
CA GLU A 45 10.04 -19.58 9.32
C GLU A 45 9.78 -18.11 9.68
N HIS A 46 10.49 -17.17 9.05
CA HIS A 46 10.28 -15.76 9.30
C HIS A 46 8.90 -15.30 8.84
N ALA A 47 8.46 -15.74 7.65
CA ALA A 47 7.12 -15.43 7.14
C ALA A 47 6.02 -15.89 8.11
N LYS A 48 6.13 -17.12 8.61
CA LYS A 48 5.21 -17.70 9.59
C LYS A 48 5.20 -16.92 10.90
N LEU A 49 6.38 -16.62 11.46
CA LEU A 49 6.52 -15.82 12.68
C LEU A 49 5.81 -14.45 12.52
N MET A 50 6.03 -13.78 11.39
CA MET A 50 5.44 -12.45 11.15
C MET A 50 3.93 -12.52 10.98
N VAL A 51 3.41 -13.53 10.28
CA VAL A 51 1.98 -13.75 10.10
C VAL A 51 1.29 -14.01 11.43
N GLU A 52 1.83 -14.92 12.26
CA GLU A 52 1.26 -15.25 13.58
C GLU A 52 1.17 -14.03 14.48
N LYS A 53 2.24 -13.21 14.55
CA LYS A 53 2.24 -11.97 15.33
C LYS A 53 1.23 -10.95 14.80
N LEU A 54 1.13 -10.80 13.47
CA LEU A 54 0.20 -9.85 12.86
C LEU A 54 -1.26 -10.28 13.06
N LEU A 55 -1.57 -11.55 12.92
CA LEU A 55 -2.90 -12.10 13.20
C LEU A 55 -3.31 -11.91 14.67
N ASP A 56 -2.39 -12.12 15.62
CA ASP A 56 -2.67 -11.88 17.04
C ASP A 56 -3.00 -10.39 17.31
N ILE A 57 -2.22 -9.46 16.74
CA ILE A 57 -2.45 -8.01 16.87
C ILE A 57 -3.78 -7.60 16.26
N THR A 58 -4.05 -8.03 15.03
CA THR A 58 -5.25 -7.62 14.29
C THR A 58 -6.52 -8.22 14.85
N ALA A 59 -6.47 -9.47 15.34
CA ALA A 59 -7.59 -10.10 16.04
C ALA A 59 -7.97 -9.35 17.33
N LYS A 60 -6.99 -8.95 18.16
CA LYS A 60 -7.21 -8.14 19.37
C LYS A 60 -7.88 -6.80 19.07
N LEU A 61 -7.54 -6.21 17.94
CA LEU A 61 -8.05 -4.89 17.51
C LEU A 61 -9.31 -4.98 16.65
N SER A 62 -9.77 -6.17 16.29
CA SER A 62 -10.87 -6.40 15.33
C SER A 62 -10.66 -5.60 14.03
N LEU A 63 -9.43 -5.67 13.51
CA LEU A 63 -8.97 -4.93 12.34
C LEU A 63 -8.77 -5.87 11.15
N ASP A 64 -9.39 -5.55 10.01
CA ASP A 64 -9.20 -6.28 8.78
C ASP A 64 -7.75 -6.14 8.29
N PHE A 65 -7.18 -7.24 7.79
CA PHE A 65 -5.76 -7.33 7.52
C PHE A 65 -5.44 -8.07 6.22
N VAL A 66 -4.48 -7.54 5.49
CA VAL A 66 -3.83 -8.17 4.32
C VAL A 66 -2.33 -8.27 4.58
N TYR A 67 -1.80 -9.47 4.51
CA TYR A 67 -0.36 -9.68 4.65
C TYR A 67 0.39 -9.19 3.41
N LYS A 68 1.43 -8.39 3.62
CA LYS A 68 2.26 -7.87 2.55
C LYS A 68 3.71 -8.31 2.70
N THR A 69 4.25 -8.86 1.64
CA THR A 69 5.70 -9.03 1.48
C THR A 69 6.07 -9.06 0.00
N SER A 70 7.32 -8.70 -0.34
CA SER A 70 7.81 -8.74 -1.72
C SER A 70 8.63 -10.01 -1.95
N PHE A 71 8.43 -10.67 -3.09
CA PHE A 71 9.26 -11.81 -3.49
C PHE A 71 10.61 -11.38 -4.05
N ASP A 72 10.71 -10.15 -4.54
CA ASP A 72 11.93 -9.56 -5.10
C ASP A 72 11.95 -8.05 -4.84
N LYS A 73 13.12 -7.52 -4.57
CA LYS A 73 13.42 -6.08 -4.53
C LYS A 73 14.18 -5.69 -5.80
N ALA A 74 13.43 -5.55 -6.91
CA ALA A 74 13.98 -5.32 -8.24
C ALA A 74 14.69 -3.96 -8.41
N ASN A 75 14.45 -2.99 -7.51
CA ASN A 75 14.96 -1.61 -7.60
C ASN A 75 16.06 -1.28 -6.58
N ARG A 76 16.86 -2.27 -6.17
CA ARG A 76 17.97 -2.04 -5.23
C ARG A 76 18.98 -1.02 -5.76
N THR A 77 19.48 -0.17 -4.88
CA THR A 77 20.54 0.80 -5.20
C THR A 77 21.85 0.09 -5.57
N SER A 78 22.19 -1.00 -4.89
CA SER A 78 23.40 -1.79 -5.16
C SER A 78 23.05 -3.15 -5.74
N ILE A 79 23.77 -3.57 -6.77
CA ILE A 79 23.65 -4.92 -7.37
C ILE A 79 24.03 -6.03 -6.39
N LYS A 80 24.77 -5.70 -5.32
CA LYS A 80 25.20 -6.66 -4.28
C LYS A 80 24.17 -6.81 -3.15
N SER A 81 23.11 -5.98 -3.15
CA SER A 81 22.07 -6.06 -2.11
C SER A 81 21.22 -7.30 -2.30
N ASP A 82 20.75 -7.85 -1.19
CA ASP A 82 19.80 -8.95 -1.18
C ASP A 82 18.50 -8.54 -1.89
N ARG A 83 18.01 -9.39 -2.74
CA ARG A 83 16.77 -9.17 -3.51
C ARG A 83 15.58 -9.98 -3.02
N GLY A 84 15.76 -10.90 -2.08
CA GLY A 84 14.73 -11.83 -1.62
C GLY A 84 14.84 -13.21 -2.28
N LEU A 85 13.82 -14.05 -2.04
CA LEU A 85 13.85 -15.48 -2.43
C LEU A 85 13.52 -15.72 -3.91
N GLY A 86 13.02 -14.72 -4.62
CA GLY A 86 12.52 -14.86 -5.99
C GLY A 86 11.13 -15.48 -6.04
N ILE A 87 10.52 -15.45 -7.25
CA ILE A 87 9.10 -15.75 -7.42
C ILE A 87 8.76 -17.21 -7.15
N ASP A 88 9.58 -18.16 -7.61
CA ASP A 88 9.24 -19.59 -7.57
C ASP A 88 9.27 -20.14 -6.13
N GLU A 89 10.21 -19.70 -5.30
CA GLU A 89 10.25 -20.08 -3.88
C GLU A 89 9.16 -19.34 -3.07
N SER A 90 8.91 -18.09 -3.41
CA SER A 90 7.87 -17.30 -2.73
C SER A 90 6.46 -17.85 -2.97
N ILE A 91 6.16 -18.39 -4.15
CA ILE A 91 4.90 -19.06 -4.44
C ILE A 91 4.62 -20.18 -3.43
N LYS A 92 5.60 -21.03 -3.15
CA LYS A 92 5.44 -22.14 -2.19
C LYS A 92 5.10 -21.63 -0.78
N ILE A 93 5.73 -20.53 -0.38
CA ILE A 93 5.49 -19.91 0.93
C ILE A 93 4.10 -19.26 0.94
N PHE A 94 3.68 -18.57 -0.11
CA PHE A 94 2.35 -17.97 -0.20
C PHE A 94 1.24 -19.03 -0.15
N ASP A 95 1.38 -20.11 -0.90
CA ASP A 95 0.42 -21.21 -0.88
C ASP A 95 0.31 -21.86 0.51
N MET A 96 1.44 -22.05 1.17
CA MET A 96 1.47 -22.57 2.54
C MET A 96 0.77 -21.61 3.51
N LEU A 97 1.10 -20.30 3.49
CA LEU A 97 0.49 -19.31 4.36
C LEU A 97 -1.03 -19.20 4.14
N LYS A 98 -1.49 -19.22 2.88
CA LYS A 98 -2.93 -19.24 2.56
C LYS A 98 -3.61 -20.49 3.08
N SER A 99 -2.98 -21.65 2.95
CA SER A 99 -3.53 -22.93 3.41
C SER A 99 -3.60 -23.05 4.92
N GLU A 100 -2.57 -22.57 5.66
CA GLU A 100 -2.50 -22.70 7.12
C GLU A 100 -3.33 -21.63 7.85
N TYR A 101 -3.44 -20.41 7.31
CA TYR A 101 -3.99 -19.26 8.04
C TYR A 101 -5.20 -18.60 7.37
N ASP A 102 -5.68 -19.11 6.24
CA ASP A 102 -6.71 -18.44 5.40
C ASP A 102 -6.37 -16.97 5.11
N LEU A 103 -5.10 -16.72 4.80
CA LEU A 103 -4.49 -15.40 4.72
C LEU A 103 -4.73 -14.74 3.38
N LYS A 104 -5.04 -13.44 3.37
CA LYS A 104 -5.07 -12.60 2.17
C LYS A 104 -3.70 -11.98 1.96
N ILE A 105 -3.14 -12.07 0.76
CA ILE A 105 -1.74 -11.71 0.47
C ILE A 105 -1.65 -10.65 -0.62
N LEU A 106 -0.80 -9.65 -0.38
CA LEU A 106 -0.36 -8.66 -1.35
C LEU A 106 1.13 -8.82 -1.63
N THR A 107 1.53 -8.83 -2.90
CA THR A 107 2.95 -8.76 -3.30
C THR A 107 3.18 -7.82 -4.48
N ASP A 108 4.41 -7.31 -4.61
CA ASP A 108 4.80 -6.47 -5.75
C ASP A 108 4.98 -7.31 -7.01
N VAL A 109 4.70 -6.72 -8.19
CA VAL A 109 5.02 -7.27 -9.51
C VAL A 109 5.85 -6.24 -10.30
N HIS A 110 6.85 -6.70 -11.05
CA HIS A 110 7.80 -5.83 -11.72
C HIS A 110 7.76 -5.94 -13.24
N SER A 111 7.16 -7.01 -13.75
CA SER A 111 7.02 -7.27 -15.19
C SER A 111 5.65 -7.92 -15.50
N PRO A 112 5.18 -7.84 -16.76
CA PRO A 112 4.00 -8.58 -17.20
C PRO A 112 4.06 -10.09 -16.96
N SER A 113 5.25 -10.69 -17.03
CA SER A 113 5.44 -12.11 -16.75
C SER A 113 5.23 -12.46 -15.28
N ASP A 114 5.57 -11.56 -14.35
CA ASP A 114 5.34 -11.78 -12.92
C ASP A 114 3.85 -11.83 -12.61
N CYS A 115 3.06 -10.92 -13.21
CA CYS A 115 1.61 -10.91 -13.05
C CYS A 115 0.99 -12.28 -13.38
N ASN A 116 1.40 -12.86 -14.51
CA ASN A 116 0.88 -14.15 -14.95
C ASN A 116 1.31 -15.32 -14.07
N LYS A 117 2.53 -15.26 -13.51
CA LYS A 117 3.06 -16.33 -12.66
C LYS A 117 2.44 -16.33 -11.26
N ILE A 118 2.18 -15.13 -10.69
CA ILE A 118 1.83 -14.99 -9.28
C ILE A 118 0.32 -14.87 -9.01
N LYS A 119 -0.50 -14.59 -10.03
CA LYS A 119 -1.92 -14.22 -9.90
C LYS A 119 -2.77 -15.21 -9.11
N ASP A 120 -2.47 -16.51 -9.21
CA ASP A 120 -3.26 -17.57 -8.57
C ASP A 120 -2.80 -17.83 -7.11
N HIS A 121 -1.71 -17.21 -6.67
CA HIS A 121 -1.06 -17.43 -5.38
C HIS A 121 -1.23 -16.25 -4.40
N VAL A 122 -1.65 -15.09 -4.92
CA VAL A 122 -1.90 -13.89 -4.11
C VAL A 122 -3.23 -13.24 -4.47
N ASP A 123 -3.72 -12.37 -3.63
CA ASP A 123 -5.05 -11.75 -3.79
C ASP A 123 -4.95 -10.34 -4.36
N ILE A 124 -3.85 -9.63 -4.07
CA ILE A 124 -3.62 -8.26 -4.51
C ILE A 124 -2.25 -8.17 -5.18
N LEU A 125 -2.23 -7.68 -6.41
CA LEU A 125 -1.01 -7.33 -7.14
C LEU A 125 -0.65 -5.86 -6.90
N GLN A 126 0.56 -5.58 -6.41
CA GLN A 126 1.01 -4.21 -6.22
C GLN A 126 1.92 -3.76 -7.34
N ILE A 127 1.60 -2.61 -7.94
CA ILE A 127 2.48 -1.91 -8.87
C ILE A 127 3.38 -0.96 -8.07
N PRO A 128 4.72 -1.15 -8.07
CA PRO A 128 5.65 -0.26 -7.40
C PRO A 128 5.59 1.17 -7.93
N ALA A 129 5.93 2.13 -7.07
CA ALA A 129 5.82 3.56 -7.39
C ALA A 129 6.61 3.97 -8.65
N PHE A 130 7.82 3.43 -8.84
CA PHE A 130 8.62 3.73 -10.04
C PHE A 130 7.98 3.22 -11.33
N LEU A 131 7.14 2.18 -11.26
CA LEU A 131 6.52 1.51 -12.39
C LEU A 131 5.05 1.94 -12.61
N CYS A 132 4.54 2.89 -11.84
CA CYS A 132 3.12 3.27 -11.85
C CYS A 132 2.60 3.77 -13.22
N ARG A 133 3.48 4.14 -14.15
CA ARG A 133 3.11 4.60 -15.51
C ARG A 133 3.36 3.55 -16.60
N GLN A 134 3.94 2.39 -16.27
CA GLN A 134 4.27 1.35 -17.26
C GLN A 134 2.98 0.68 -17.78
N THR A 135 2.59 1.05 -19.00
CA THR A 135 1.29 0.67 -19.57
C THR A 135 1.13 -0.84 -19.66
N ASP A 136 2.12 -1.55 -20.18
CA ASP A 136 2.05 -3.01 -20.36
C ASP A 136 1.95 -3.75 -19.02
N LEU A 137 2.62 -3.25 -17.98
CA LEU A 137 2.55 -3.82 -16.63
C LEU A 137 1.15 -3.60 -16.02
N LEU A 138 0.60 -2.38 -16.15
CA LEU A 138 -0.74 -2.05 -15.64
C LEU A 138 -1.83 -2.88 -16.33
N ILE A 139 -1.78 -3.02 -17.66
CA ILE A 139 -2.70 -3.84 -18.44
C ILE A 139 -2.56 -5.31 -18.04
N SER A 140 -1.33 -5.82 -17.90
CA SER A 140 -1.10 -7.20 -17.50
C SER A 140 -1.64 -7.50 -16.11
N ALA A 141 -1.42 -6.61 -15.14
CA ALA A 141 -1.97 -6.74 -13.80
C ALA A 141 -3.51 -6.69 -13.82
N ALA A 142 -4.11 -5.77 -14.57
CA ALA A 142 -5.56 -5.68 -14.73
C ALA A 142 -6.16 -6.98 -15.29
N ASN A 143 -5.52 -7.56 -16.30
CA ASN A 143 -5.98 -8.78 -16.98
C ASN A 143 -5.91 -10.05 -16.12
N THR A 144 -5.25 -10.01 -14.95
CA THR A 144 -5.27 -11.15 -14.01
C THR A 144 -6.62 -11.33 -13.31
N GLY A 145 -7.41 -10.26 -13.19
CA GLY A 145 -8.65 -10.23 -12.42
C GLY A 145 -8.44 -10.02 -10.91
N ASN A 146 -7.20 -10.06 -10.41
CA ASN A 146 -6.88 -9.74 -9.01
C ASN A 146 -7.13 -8.25 -8.71
N ILE A 147 -7.21 -7.90 -7.42
CA ILE A 147 -7.15 -6.50 -7.00
C ILE A 147 -5.78 -5.93 -7.38
N VAL A 148 -5.76 -4.74 -7.96
CA VAL A 148 -4.53 -4.04 -8.31
C VAL A 148 -4.34 -2.84 -7.39
N ASN A 149 -3.29 -2.87 -6.57
CA ASN A 149 -2.88 -1.73 -5.76
C ASN A 149 -1.78 -0.95 -6.49
N VAL A 150 -2.01 0.30 -6.84
CA VAL A 150 -0.99 1.13 -7.51
C VAL A 150 -0.41 2.14 -6.55
N LYS A 151 0.90 2.04 -6.30
CA LYS A 151 1.63 3.06 -5.57
C LYS A 151 1.87 4.27 -6.46
N LYS A 152 1.43 5.45 -6.00
CA LYS A 152 1.68 6.71 -6.71
C LYS A 152 3.19 6.97 -6.77
N GLY A 153 3.70 7.22 -7.98
CA GLY A 153 5.10 7.60 -8.17
C GLY A 153 5.44 8.90 -7.43
N GLN A 154 6.65 8.97 -6.86
CA GLN A 154 7.14 10.16 -6.15
C GLN A 154 7.22 11.39 -7.04
N PHE A 155 7.26 11.20 -8.34
CA PHE A 155 7.32 12.21 -9.39
C PHE A 155 5.95 12.60 -9.95
N LEU A 156 4.87 11.92 -9.52
CA LEU A 156 3.54 12.06 -10.10
C LEU A 156 2.65 12.95 -9.24
N ALA A 157 1.95 13.90 -9.87
CA ALA A 157 0.93 14.66 -9.18
C ALA A 157 -0.30 13.78 -8.85
N PRO A 158 -1.04 14.04 -7.77
CA PRO A 158 -2.22 13.25 -7.42
C PRO A 158 -3.29 13.25 -8.52
N HIS A 159 -3.52 14.37 -9.20
CA HIS A 159 -4.43 14.48 -10.34
C HIS A 159 -4.05 13.54 -11.51
N ASP A 160 -2.77 13.31 -11.74
CA ASP A 160 -2.31 12.44 -12.82
C ASP A 160 -2.57 10.96 -12.57
N MET A 161 -2.89 10.58 -11.33
CA MET A 161 -3.27 9.20 -11.01
C MET A 161 -4.56 8.76 -11.70
N ILE A 162 -5.41 9.68 -12.16
CA ILE A 162 -6.59 9.36 -12.99
C ILE A 162 -6.17 8.63 -14.28
N ASN A 163 -5.07 9.03 -14.90
CA ASN A 163 -4.57 8.40 -16.12
C ASN A 163 -4.04 6.97 -15.84
N VAL A 164 -3.48 6.75 -14.66
CA VAL A 164 -3.04 5.42 -14.22
C VAL A 164 -4.24 4.52 -13.94
N ALA A 165 -5.23 5.04 -13.22
CA ALA A 165 -6.48 4.35 -12.91
C ALA A 165 -7.23 3.95 -14.19
N ASN A 166 -7.36 4.87 -15.15
CA ASN A 166 -8.05 4.62 -16.41
C ASN A 166 -7.43 3.46 -17.20
N LYS A 167 -6.11 3.29 -17.20
CA LYS A 167 -5.48 2.14 -17.88
C LYS A 167 -5.95 0.80 -17.32
N ILE A 168 -6.19 0.72 -16.01
CA ILE A 168 -6.68 -0.50 -15.34
C ILE A 168 -8.16 -0.68 -15.62
N ILE A 169 -8.96 0.40 -15.44
CA ILE A 169 -10.41 0.39 -15.62
C ILE A 169 -10.79 0.07 -17.06
N GLU A 170 -10.16 0.71 -18.03
CA GLU A 170 -10.38 0.49 -19.47
C GLU A 170 -9.90 -0.90 -19.94
N SER A 171 -9.00 -1.54 -19.19
CA SER A 171 -8.62 -2.94 -19.38
C SER A 171 -9.66 -3.92 -18.80
N GLY A 172 -10.78 -3.41 -18.24
CA GLY A 172 -11.89 -4.22 -17.74
C GLY A 172 -11.81 -4.57 -16.24
N ASN A 173 -10.80 -4.13 -15.50
CA ASN A 173 -10.67 -4.40 -14.08
C ASN A 173 -11.09 -3.18 -13.24
N LYS A 174 -12.11 -3.37 -12.41
CA LYS A 174 -12.59 -2.35 -11.48
C LYS A 174 -12.14 -2.56 -10.02
N GLN A 175 -11.30 -3.55 -9.78
CA GLN A 175 -10.75 -3.86 -8.45
C GLN A 175 -9.43 -3.09 -8.28
N LEU A 176 -9.50 -1.80 -7.97
CA LEU A 176 -8.37 -0.87 -7.95
C LEU A 176 -8.22 -0.21 -6.59
N LEU A 177 -7.02 -0.21 -6.03
CA LEU A 177 -6.60 0.57 -4.87
C LEU A 177 -5.51 1.56 -5.29
N LEU A 178 -5.52 2.75 -4.70
CA LEU A 178 -4.54 3.80 -4.96
C LEU A 178 -3.74 4.08 -3.68
N THR A 179 -2.41 4.03 -3.75
CA THR A 179 -1.57 4.23 -2.56
C THR A 179 -0.69 5.46 -2.69
N GLU A 180 -0.88 6.44 -1.80
CA GLU A 180 0.03 7.56 -1.59
C GLU A 180 1.25 7.13 -0.78
N ARG A 181 2.46 7.60 -1.13
CA ARG A 181 3.72 7.25 -0.45
C ARG A 181 4.75 8.38 -0.40
N GLY A 182 4.31 9.61 -0.58
CA GLY A 182 5.15 10.80 -0.64
C GLY A 182 5.60 11.16 -2.05
N ALA A 183 5.91 12.42 -2.22
CA ALA A 183 6.46 13.01 -3.43
C ALA A 183 7.89 13.51 -3.20
N THR A 184 8.73 13.45 -4.23
CA THR A 184 10.09 13.98 -4.18
C THR A 184 10.08 15.49 -3.93
N PHE A 185 10.84 15.92 -2.92
CA PHE A 185 11.01 17.32 -2.59
C PHE A 185 12.50 17.64 -2.44
N GLY A 186 13.12 18.04 -3.54
CA GLY A 186 14.58 18.16 -3.62
C GLY A 186 15.29 16.81 -3.74
N TYR A 187 16.55 16.75 -3.33
CA TYR A 187 17.37 15.54 -3.35
C TYR A 187 17.21 14.75 -2.06
N ASN A 188 17.08 13.42 -2.17
CA ASN A 188 17.07 12.46 -1.07
C ASN A 188 15.99 12.75 0.01
N ASN A 189 14.93 13.44 -0.35
CA ASN A 189 13.87 13.81 0.58
C ASN A 189 12.48 13.63 -0.04
N LEU A 190 11.51 13.30 0.80
CA LEU A 190 10.11 13.14 0.44
C LEU A 190 9.24 14.03 1.33
N VAL A 191 8.15 14.52 0.76
CA VAL A 191 7.08 15.21 1.48
C VAL A 191 5.76 14.49 1.19
N SER A 192 4.97 14.25 2.23
CA SER A 192 3.61 13.75 2.10
C SER A 192 2.64 14.92 2.17
N ASP A 193 2.02 15.24 1.04
CA ASP A 193 0.96 16.25 1.00
C ASP A 193 -0.38 15.56 1.29
N MET A 194 -0.96 15.81 2.47
CA MET A 194 -2.23 15.21 2.87
C MET A 194 -3.40 15.58 1.96
N ARG A 195 -3.31 16.71 1.24
CA ARG A 195 -4.30 17.07 0.23
C ARG A 195 -4.33 16.09 -0.94
N SER A 196 -3.21 15.39 -1.20
CA SER A 196 -3.15 14.39 -2.27
C SER A 196 -4.13 13.23 -2.04
N LEU A 197 -4.39 12.89 -0.78
CA LEU A 197 -5.35 11.86 -0.40
C LEU A 197 -6.77 12.28 -0.79
N GLU A 198 -7.15 13.53 -0.45
CA GLU A 198 -8.46 14.07 -0.79
C GLU A 198 -8.65 14.19 -2.30
N ILE A 199 -7.67 14.74 -3.02
CA ILE A 199 -7.69 14.87 -4.48
C ILE A 199 -7.94 13.50 -5.14
N MET A 200 -7.23 12.45 -4.72
CA MET A 200 -7.42 11.11 -5.30
C MET A 200 -8.80 10.53 -4.96
N LYS A 201 -9.31 10.76 -3.74
CA LYS A 201 -10.67 10.31 -3.36
C LYS A 201 -11.75 10.98 -4.20
N GLU A 202 -11.67 12.31 -4.35
CA GLU A 202 -12.69 13.11 -5.03
C GLU A 202 -12.67 12.95 -6.55
N GLU A 203 -11.49 12.86 -7.16
CA GLU A 203 -11.37 12.85 -8.62
C GLU A 203 -11.38 11.45 -9.24
N ILE A 204 -10.92 10.43 -8.50
CA ILE A 204 -10.80 9.07 -9.03
C ILE A 204 -11.90 8.15 -8.49
N LEU A 205 -12.44 8.48 -7.31
CA LEU A 205 -13.54 7.77 -6.66
C LEU A 205 -13.24 6.29 -6.31
N TYR A 206 -11.96 5.95 -6.10
CA TYR A 206 -11.50 4.64 -5.67
C TYR A 206 -10.91 4.67 -4.25
N PRO A 207 -10.83 3.52 -3.57
CA PRO A 207 -10.23 3.46 -2.24
C PRO A 207 -8.78 3.95 -2.24
N VAL A 208 -8.46 4.83 -1.29
CA VAL A 208 -7.13 5.41 -1.12
C VAL A 208 -6.46 4.82 0.11
N ILE A 209 -5.24 4.35 -0.07
CA ILE A 209 -4.37 3.79 0.95
C ILE A 209 -3.22 4.77 1.20
N PHE A 210 -2.77 4.88 2.44
CA PHE A 210 -1.56 5.63 2.77
C PHE A 210 -0.44 4.71 3.20
N ASP A 211 0.70 4.75 2.50
CA ASP A 211 1.92 4.06 2.87
C ASP A 211 2.73 4.90 3.86
N ALA A 212 2.59 4.58 5.13
CA ALA A 212 3.21 5.33 6.21
C ALA A 212 4.73 5.09 6.32
N THR A 213 5.19 3.91 5.90
CA THR A 213 6.60 3.51 6.05
C THR A 213 7.48 4.00 4.90
N HIS A 214 7.01 3.95 3.67
CA HIS A 214 7.77 4.50 2.55
C HIS A 214 7.69 6.03 2.44
N SER A 215 6.71 6.66 3.08
CA SER A 215 6.61 8.13 3.14
C SER A 215 7.72 8.78 3.95
N VAL A 216 8.40 8.04 4.82
CA VAL A 216 9.52 8.53 5.65
C VAL A 216 10.89 8.13 5.10
N GLN A 217 10.96 7.53 3.91
CA GLN A 217 12.22 7.22 3.26
C GLN A 217 13.03 8.47 2.91
N ALA A 218 14.36 8.32 2.97
CA ALA A 218 15.32 9.22 2.35
C ALA A 218 15.99 8.46 1.19
N PRO A 219 15.46 8.51 -0.03
CA PRO A 219 15.97 7.72 -1.16
C PRO A 219 17.44 8.02 -1.42
N GLY A 220 18.31 6.98 -1.44
CA GLY A 220 19.75 7.14 -1.65
C GLY A 220 20.49 7.87 -0.51
N GLY A 221 19.83 8.18 0.62
CA GLY A 221 20.40 8.97 1.70
C GLY A 221 21.59 8.36 2.44
N LYS A 222 21.84 7.05 2.25
CA LYS A 222 23.01 6.33 2.78
C LYS A 222 23.98 5.83 1.68
N GLY A 223 23.92 6.42 0.49
CA GLY A 223 24.79 6.04 -0.65
C GLY A 223 24.36 4.70 -1.27
N ALA A 224 24.74 3.57 -0.69
CA ALA A 224 24.42 2.24 -1.21
C ALA A 224 23.03 1.72 -0.79
N SER A 225 22.31 2.40 0.11
CA SER A 225 20.99 2.04 0.57
C SER A 225 20.11 3.28 0.81
N SER A 226 18.80 3.09 0.85
CA SER A 226 17.86 4.13 1.28
C SER A 226 18.03 4.38 2.78
N GLY A 227 17.99 5.66 3.17
CA GLY A 227 17.82 6.08 4.54
C GLY A 227 16.33 6.24 4.87
N GLY A 228 16.06 6.74 6.06
CA GLY A 228 14.72 7.07 6.53
C GLY A 228 14.68 7.27 8.03
N ASP A 229 13.50 7.64 8.53
CA ASP A 229 13.31 7.89 9.95
C ASP A 229 11.95 7.39 10.41
N ARG A 230 11.91 6.18 10.99
CA ARG A 230 10.68 5.54 11.49
C ARG A 230 9.94 6.34 12.55
N ARG A 231 10.61 7.30 13.23
CA ARG A 231 9.97 8.17 14.24
C ARG A 231 8.81 8.98 13.65
N PHE A 232 8.84 9.28 12.36
CA PHE A 232 7.79 10.02 11.67
C PHE A 232 6.65 9.15 11.13
N VAL A 233 6.78 7.82 11.11
CA VAL A 233 5.70 6.92 10.69
C VAL A 233 4.41 7.16 11.48
N PRO A 234 4.42 7.21 12.83
CA PRO A 234 3.20 7.48 13.59
C PRO A 234 2.62 8.87 13.37
N VAL A 235 3.46 9.86 13.00
CA VAL A 235 3.02 11.23 12.73
C VAL A 235 2.23 11.26 11.42
N LEU A 236 2.84 10.75 10.35
CA LEU A 236 2.22 10.76 9.03
C LEU A 236 1.00 9.83 8.95
N ALA A 237 1.06 8.65 9.57
CA ALA A 237 -0.07 7.73 9.62
C ALA A 237 -1.30 8.36 10.26
N LYS A 238 -1.15 9.04 11.42
CA LYS A 238 -2.25 9.73 12.07
C LYS A 238 -2.82 10.86 11.21
N ALA A 239 -1.95 11.65 10.59
CA ALA A 239 -2.38 12.73 9.69
C ALA A 239 -3.15 12.18 8.47
N ALA A 240 -2.70 11.08 7.89
CA ALA A 240 -3.37 10.45 6.75
C ALA A 240 -4.73 9.85 7.14
N VAL A 241 -4.81 9.12 8.26
CA VAL A 241 -6.07 8.52 8.73
C VAL A 241 -7.11 9.61 9.03
N SER A 242 -6.68 10.77 9.52
CA SER A 242 -7.59 11.89 9.77
C SER A 242 -8.25 12.48 8.51
N THR A 243 -7.83 12.09 7.32
CA THR A 243 -8.49 12.46 6.05
C THR A 243 -9.57 11.46 5.60
N GLY A 244 -9.82 10.39 6.35
CA GLY A 244 -10.82 9.37 5.99
C GLY A 244 -10.39 8.55 4.77
N ILE A 245 -9.31 7.77 4.89
CA ILE A 245 -8.79 6.85 3.86
C ILE A 245 -9.28 5.42 4.07
N ALA A 246 -9.21 4.59 3.02
CA ALA A 246 -9.67 3.20 3.08
C ALA A 246 -8.70 2.25 3.82
N GLY A 247 -7.43 2.62 3.94
CA GLY A 247 -6.48 1.75 4.61
C GLY A 247 -5.11 2.37 4.82
N VAL A 248 -4.31 1.68 5.63
CA VAL A 248 -2.92 2.05 5.93
C VAL A 248 -2.01 0.90 5.54
N PHE A 249 -0.95 1.24 4.82
CA PHE A 249 0.12 0.32 4.50
C PHE A 249 1.31 0.58 5.42
N MET A 250 1.81 -0.49 6.09
CA MET A 250 2.94 -0.41 7.02
C MET A 250 3.86 -1.61 6.87
N GLU A 251 5.12 -1.37 6.53
CA GLU A 251 6.12 -2.42 6.70
C GLU A 251 6.51 -2.54 8.17
N THR A 252 6.57 -3.77 8.66
CA THR A 252 6.90 -4.10 10.04
C THR A 252 7.81 -5.32 10.10
N HIS A 253 8.62 -5.40 11.15
CA HIS A 253 9.59 -6.48 11.31
C HIS A 253 9.83 -6.75 12.80
N ASN A 254 10.20 -7.99 13.15
CA ASN A 254 10.55 -8.37 14.52
C ASN A 254 11.91 -7.79 14.98
N ASP A 255 12.80 -7.50 14.03
CA ASP A 255 14.09 -6.84 14.24
C ASP A 255 14.44 -5.93 13.06
N PRO A 256 13.83 -4.73 12.98
CA PRO A 256 14.01 -3.83 11.83
C PRO A 256 15.45 -3.40 11.59
N ASP A 257 16.28 -3.35 12.64
CA ASP A 257 17.66 -2.85 12.54
C ASP A 257 18.58 -3.84 11.82
N ASN A 258 18.25 -5.13 11.84
CA ASN A 258 18.96 -6.20 11.12
C ASN A 258 18.21 -6.70 9.88
N ALA A 259 17.09 -6.10 9.52
CA ALA A 259 16.33 -6.50 8.34
C ALA A 259 17.10 -6.26 7.03
N PRO A 260 16.95 -7.14 6.02
CA PRO A 260 17.71 -7.07 4.75
C PRO A 260 17.30 -5.86 3.90
N SER A 261 16.16 -5.22 4.17
CA SER A 261 15.63 -4.08 3.41
C SER A 261 14.86 -3.12 4.31
N ASP A 262 14.95 -1.82 3.99
CA ASP A 262 14.15 -0.71 4.53
C ASP A 262 14.04 -0.61 6.07
N GLY A 263 14.98 -1.25 6.78
CA GLY A 263 15.03 -1.28 8.24
C GLY A 263 14.77 0.08 8.92
N PRO A 264 15.41 1.19 8.49
CA PRO A 264 15.19 2.50 9.10
C PRO A 264 13.76 3.03 9.03
N ASN A 265 12.91 2.47 8.15
CA ASN A 265 11.53 2.92 7.94
C ASN A 265 10.51 2.00 8.62
N MET A 266 10.84 0.73 8.83
CA MET A 266 9.90 -0.26 9.34
C MET A 266 9.53 -0.02 10.79
N VAL A 267 8.27 -0.26 11.11
CA VAL A 267 7.76 -0.24 12.48
C VAL A 267 8.18 -1.53 13.18
N PRO A 268 8.82 -1.46 14.37
CA PRO A 268 9.00 -2.66 15.20
C PRO A 268 7.63 -3.30 15.51
N ILE A 269 7.51 -4.61 15.32
CA ILE A 269 6.20 -5.28 15.46
C ILE A 269 5.63 -5.14 16.87
N ASP A 270 6.48 -5.05 17.87
CA ASP A 270 6.07 -4.90 19.28
C ASP A 270 5.49 -3.49 19.58
N GLU A 271 5.71 -2.50 18.68
CA GLU A 271 5.13 -1.16 18.76
C GLU A 271 3.85 -1.00 17.91
N LEU A 272 3.59 -1.96 17.01
CA LEU A 272 2.55 -1.87 16.01
C LEU A 272 1.15 -1.81 16.62
N GLU A 273 0.83 -2.68 17.59
CA GLU A 273 -0.48 -2.74 18.25
C GLU A 273 -0.87 -1.39 18.84
N LYS A 274 0.04 -0.75 19.57
CA LYS A 274 -0.18 0.56 20.19
C LYS A 274 -0.42 1.66 19.16
N LEU A 275 0.26 1.60 18.02
CA LEU A 275 0.06 2.55 16.93
C LEU A 275 -1.32 2.34 16.29
N LEU A 276 -1.64 1.11 15.90
CA LEU A 276 -2.90 0.76 15.25
C LEU A 276 -4.11 1.11 16.12
N TYR A 277 -4.05 0.85 17.43
CA TYR A 277 -5.11 1.26 18.35
C TYR A 277 -5.43 2.77 18.24
N LYS A 278 -4.40 3.62 18.16
CA LYS A 278 -4.60 5.07 17.99
C LYS A 278 -5.18 5.43 16.64
N LEU A 279 -4.77 4.73 15.58
CA LEU A 279 -5.28 4.98 14.23
C LEU A 279 -6.76 4.62 14.13
N ILE A 280 -7.18 3.51 14.73
CA ILE A 280 -8.58 3.09 14.81
C ILE A 280 -9.43 4.14 15.55
N GLN A 281 -8.92 4.71 16.64
CA GLN A 281 -9.64 5.78 17.36
C GLN A 281 -9.84 7.02 16.47
N ILE A 282 -8.82 7.42 15.71
CA ILE A 282 -8.93 8.57 14.79
C ILE A 282 -9.90 8.23 13.65
N ASP A 283 -9.80 7.03 13.08
CA ASP A 283 -10.65 6.58 11.98
C ASP A 283 -12.12 6.59 12.38
N ASN A 284 -12.44 6.06 13.56
CA ASN A 284 -13.80 6.10 14.11
C ASN A 284 -14.36 7.53 14.23
N ILE A 285 -13.55 8.46 14.77
CA ILE A 285 -13.96 9.87 14.91
C ILE A 285 -14.25 10.52 13.55
N VAL A 286 -13.42 10.22 12.56
CA VAL A 286 -13.53 10.84 11.22
C VAL A 286 -14.69 10.28 10.41
N LYS A 287 -15.00 9.02 10.58
CA LYS A 287 -16.04 8.30 9.81
C LYS A 287 -17.38 8.15 10.55
N GLU A 288 -17.42 8.49 11.83
CA GLU A 288 -18.69 8.66 12.54
C GLU A 288 -19.39 9.92 12.02
N ASN A 289 -20.46 9.73 11.24
CA ASN A 289 -21.36 10.78 10.77
C ASN A 289 -22.58 10.90 11.69
#